data_69a238007a7a68dc8ed52921920defff
#
_entry.id   69a238007a7a68dc8ed52921920defff
#
_cell.length_a   1.000
_cell.length_b   1.000
_cell.length_c   1.000
_cell.angle_alpha   90.00
_cell.angle_beta   90.00
_cell.angle_gamma   90.00
#
_symmetry.space_group_name_H-M   'P 1'
#
loop_
_entity.id
_entity.type
_entity.pdbx_description
1 polymer ?
#
loop_
_entity_poly.entity_id
_entity_poly.type
_entity_poly.pdbx_seq_one_letter_code
_entity_poly.pdbx_strand_id
1 'polypeptide(L)'
;MKNMSLEEKKVLIVDDEAGIRRNLHFGLTQHGFSIDDAEDGLSALAQIESSYHKGTPYNFVITDMILPDINGLKLLEVIKSKYPTLPVIVITGYGTEVTADEVTARHGDGYLSKPFLADELADVLEKVAPAKMDSPQAIAEPALKTSVSAYAMIKVKEGGDVLSVFNKLYFMDNVLYCDAVRNSFDIVLLLNASTPAELDHIIQTKIKTLTDIEEVIYCPVAKPKLEAGIQDFINDYEKQKNLSPQGSKPKRVPNSLSAYVLIEVEKARFNEIYPNLYFLDNVVSCDTTKGKYDLILLIQSATFNEMERLVREKIGSIDGIVRTKLLNVMNLFEM
;
A
#
# COMPACT_ATOMS: atom_id res chain seq x y z
N MET A 1 -26.58 18.51 -40.20
CA MET A 1 -26.25 17.26 -39.54
C MET A 1 -25.03 17.54 -38.66
N LYS A 2 -25.23 17.73 -37.34
CA LYS A 2 -24.15 17.88 -36.37
C LYS A 2 -23.49 16.51 -36.20
N ASN A 3 -22.25 16.35 -36.60
CA ASN A 3 -21.41 15.24 -36.16
C ASN A 3 -21.35 15.30 -34.63
N MET A 4 -22.16 14.55 -33.94
CA MET A 4 -21.84 14.15 -32.57
C MET A 4 -20.61 13.22 -32.70
N SER A 5 -19.40 13.74 -32.42
CA SER A 5 -18.29 12.90 -32.08
C SER A 5 -18.74 12.04 -30.90
N LEU A 6 -18.83 10.74 -31.08
CA LEU A 6 -18.91 9.80 -29.96
C LEU A 6 -17.66 10.08 -29.13
N GLU A 7 -17.83 10.73 -27.99
CA GLU A 7 -16.73 10.87 -27.01
C GLU A 7 -16.35 9.45 -26.62
N GLU A 8 -15.14 9.08 -27.03
CA GLU A 8 -14.55 7.77 -26.75
C GLU A 8 -14.39 7.63 -25.24
N LYS A 9 -15.15 6.70 -24.64
CA LYS A 9 -15.13 6.50 -23.18
C LYS A 9 -13.79 5.92 -22.76
N LYS A 10 -13.09 6.61 -21.87
CA LYS A 10 -11.75 6.28 -21.41
C LYS A 10 -11.79 5.42 -20.16
N VAL A 11 -11.14 4.25 -20.20
CA VAL A 11 -11.10 3.26 -19.12
C VAL A 11 -9.66 3.05 -18.65
N LEU A 12 -9.44 3.03 -17.35
CA LEU A 12 -8.18 2.60 -16.74
C LEU A 12 -8.33 1.17 -16.20
N ILE A 13 -7.48 0.25 -16.66
CA ILE A 13 -7.40 -1.13 -16.17
C ILE A 13 -6.23 -1.23 -15.20
N VAL A 14 -6.49 -1.76 -13.99
CA VAL A 14 -5.48 -1.96 -12.94
C VAL A 14 -5.44 -3.44 -12.57
N ASP A 15 -4.38 -4.12 -12.96
CA ASP A 15 -4.17 -5.55 -12.73
C ASP A 15 -2.64 -5.80 -12.84
N ASP A 16 -2.03 -6.61 -12.01
CA ASP A 16 -0.59 -6.89 -12.06
C ASP A 16 -0.23 -7.88 -13.19
N GLU A 17 -1.21 -8.69 -13.63
CA GLU A 17 -1.02 -9.65 -14.72
C GLU A 17 -1.06 -8.99 -16.11
N ALA A 18 0.11 -8.81 -16.74
CA ALA A 18 0.22 -8.24 -18.09
C ALA A 18 -0.61 -8.98 -19.17
N GLY A 19 -0.86 -10.29 -18.96
CA GLY A 19 -1.71 -11.09 -19.85
C GLY A 19 -3.18 -10.68 -19.77
N ILE A 20 -3.69 -10.44 -18.57
CA ILE A 20 -5.07 -9.98 -18.32
C ILE A 20 -5.23 -8.58 -18.89
N ARG A 21 -4.32 -7.63 -18.56
CA ARG A 21 -4.37 -6.27 -19.10
C ARG A 21 -4.47 -6.26 -20.62
N ARG A 22 -3.61 -7.04 -21.31
CA ARG A 22 -3.63 -7.12 -22.79
C ARG A 22 -4.94 -7.68 -23.34
N ASN A 23 -5.47 -8.73 -22.72
CA ASN A 23 -6.72 -9.34 -23.16
C ASN A 23 -7.91 -8.38 -23.01
N LEU A 24 -7.97 -7.69 -21.85
CA LEU A 24 -9.02 -6.70 -21.58
C LEU A 24 -8.87 -5.47 -22.48
N HIS A 25 -7.64 -4.99 -22.69
CA HIS A 25 -7.36 -3.89 -23.62
C HIS A 25 -7.88 -4.22 -25.03
N PHE A 26 -7.53 -5.39 -25.56
CA PHE A 26 -7.98 -5.81 -26.88
C PHE A 26 -9.51 -5.95 -26.95
N GLY A 27 -10.11 -6.63 -25.99
CA GLY A 27 -11.55 -6.87 -25.98
C GLY A 27 -12.36 -5.56 -25.84
N LEU A 28 -12.04 -4.71 -24.86
CA LEU A 28 -12.78 -3.46 -24.64
C LEU A 28 -12.56 -2.43 -25.76
N THR A 29 -11.39 -2.42 -26.42
CA THR A 29 -11.17 -1.57 -27.60
C THR A 29 -12.13 -1.96 -28.73
N GLN A 30 -12.46 -3.23 -28.92
CA GLN A 30 -13.46 -3.66 -29.91
C GLN A 30 -14.88 -3.16 -29.59
N HIS A 31 -15.16 -2.88 -28.31
CA HIS A 31 -16.42 -2.26 -27.86
C HIS A 31 -16.36 -0.71 -27.89
N GLY A 32 -15.30 -0.12 -28.44
CA GLY A 32 -15.18 1.34 -28.64
C GLY A 32 -14.71 2.12 -27.40
N PHE A 33 -14.08 1.45 -26.43
CA PHE A 33 -13.43 2.12 -25.30
C PHE A 33 -11.99 2.47 -25.62
N SER A 34 -11.51 3.61 -25.10
CA SER A 34 -10.11 3.98 -25.07
C SER A 34 -9.48 3.46 -23.76
N ILE A 35 -8.43 2.68 -23.84
CA ILE A 35 -7.89 1.95 -22.71
C ILE A 35 -6.48 2.42 -22.37
N ASP A 36 -6.30 2.80 -21.10
CA ASP A 36 -5.00 2.89 -20.47
C ASP A 36 -4.89 1.77 -19.43
N ASP A 37 -3.68 1.37 -19.05
CA ASP A 37 -3.44 0.34 -18.06
C ASP A 37 -2.40 0.75 -17.00
N ALA A 38 -2.51 0.15 -15.82
CA ALA A 38 -1.60 0.28 -14.71
C ALA A 38 -1.32 -1.11 -14.10
N GLU A 39 -0.09 -1.36 -13.69
CA GLU A 39 0.31 -2.64 -13.11
C GLU A 39 0.13 -2.70 -11.59
N ASP A 40 -0.14 -1.56 -10.95
CA ASP A 40 -0.33 -1.43 -9.51
C ASP A 40 -1.27 -0.25 -9.16
N GLY A 41 -1.72 -0.21 -7.91
CA GLY A 41 -2.68 0.79 -7.48
C GLY A 41 -2.09 2.19 -7.37
N LEU A 42 -0.81 2.35 -7.02
CA LEU A 42 -0.17 3.67 -6.94
C LEU A 42 0.01 4.29 -8.31
N SER A 43 0.42 3.50 -9.30
CA SER A 43 0.48 3.93 -10.71
C SER A 43 -0.91 4.34 -11.21
N ALA A 44 -1.95 3.58 -10.85
CA ALA A 44 -3.33 3.91 -11.18
C ALA A 44 -3.75 5.26 -10.58
N LEU A 45 -3.49 5.50 -9.29
CA LEU A 45 -3.81 6.76 -8.63
C LEU A 45 -3.08 7.95 -9.29
N ALA A 46 -1.80 7.78 -9.62
CA ALA A 46 -1.01 8.81 -10.30
C ALA A 46 -1.58 9.13 -11.71
N GLN A 47 -2.00 8.10 -12.46
CA GLN A 47 -2.63 8.27 -13.77
C GLN A 47 -3.99 8.97 -13.66
N ILE A 48 -4.82 8.59 -12.68
CA ILE A 48 -6.12 9.24 -12.42
C ILE A 48 -5.90 10.72 -12.13
N GLU A 49 -5.00 11.08 -11.21
CA GLU A 49 -4.70 12.49 -10.89
C GLU A 49 -4.22 13.25 -12.12
N SER A 50 -3.28 12.67 -12.87
CA SER A 50 -2.77 13.28 -14.10
C SER A 50 -3.88 13.53 -15.13
N SER A 51 -4.82 12.59 -15.26
CA SER A 51 -5.94 12.71 -16.21
C SER A 51 -6.88 13.88 -15.87
N TYR A 52 -7.18 14.08 -14.60
CA TYR A 52 -7.98 15.23 -14.14
C TYR A 52 -7.24 16.55 -14.36
N HIS A 53 -5.95 16.62 -14.05
CA HIS A 53 -5.14 17.82 -14.29
C HIS A 53 -5.04 18.20 -15.78
N LYS A 54 -5.06 17.20 -16.67
CA LYS A 54 -5.04 17.41 -18.13
C LYS A 54 -6.42 17.70 -18.72
N GLY A 55 -7.49 17.65 -17.94
CA GLY A 55 -8.86 17.81 -18.41
C GLY A 55 -9.39 16.65 -19.26
N THR A 56 -8.77 15.47 -19.15
CA THR A 56 -9.16 14.25 -19.86
C THR A 56 -9.35 13.09 -18.88
N PRO A 57 -10.30 13.22 -17.91
CA PRO A 57 -10.48 12.21 -16.87
C PRO A 57 -10.94 10.87 -17.44
N TYR A 58 -10.66 9.81 -16.70
CA TYR A 58 -11.22 8.50 -16.98
C TYR A 58 -12.73 8.47 -16.75
N ASN A 59 -13.44 7.72 -17.56
CA ASN A 59 -14.87 7.48 -17.40
C ASN A 59 -15.13 6.31 -16.46
N PHE A 60 -14.19 5.36 -16.37
CA PHE A 60 -14.27 4.16 -15.55
C PHE A 60 -12.86 3.74 -15.08
N VAL A 61 -12.82 3.11 -13.93
CA VAL A 61 -11.66 2.35 -13.44
C VAL A 61 -12.06 0.90 -13.22
N ILE A 62 -11.26 -0.03 -13.69
CA ILE A 62 -11.42 -1.46 -13.45
C ILE A 62 -10.20 -1.88 -12.64
N THR A 63 -10.40 -2.50 -11.48
CA THR A 63 -9.28 -2.91 -10.62
C THR A 63 -9.38 -4.37 -10.23
N ASP A 64 -8.27 -5.08 -10.30
CA ASP A 64 -8.18 -6.37 -9.61
C ASP A 64 -8.23 -6.15 -8.09
N MET A 65 -8.75 -7.15 -7.41
CA MET A 65 -8.77 -7.20 -5.95
C MET A 65 -7.37 -7.30 -5.36
N ILE A 66 -6.51 -8.11 -5.97
CA ILE A 66 -5.15 -8.39 -5.49
C ILE A 66 -4.17 -7.62 -6.35
N LEU A 67 -3.55 -6.59 -5.79
CA LEU A 67 -2.50 -5.80 -6.42
C LEU A 67 -1.24 -5.84 -5.54
N PRO A 68 -0.05 -5.66 -6.14
CA PRO A 68 1.21 -5.83 -5.41
C PRO A 68 1.46 -4.80 -4.31
N ASP A 69 0.78 -3.67 -4.35
CA ASP A 69 1.04 -2.51 -3.49
C ASP A 69 -0.16 -2.12 -2.62
N ILE A 70 -1.38 -2.13 -3.15
CA ILE A 70 -2.61 -1.75 -2.47
C ILE A 70 -3.73 -2.72 -2.84
N ASN A 71 -4.50 -3.18 -1.87
CA ASN A 71 -5.69 -4.00 -2.12
C ASN A 71 -6.72 -3.22 -2.96
N GLY A 72 -7.36 -3.90 -3.93
CA GLY A 72 -8.33 -3.27 -4.84
C GLY A 72 -9.53 -2.61 -4.14
N LEU A 73 -10.01 -3.16 -3.01
CA LEU A 73 -11.04 -2.49 -2.19
C LEU A 73 -10.52 -1.21 -1.55
N LYS A 74 -9.25 -1.23 -1.12
CA LYS A 74 -8.63 -0.02 -0.56
C LYS A 74 -8.37 1.02 -1.65
N LEU A 75 -7.98 0.58 -2.85
CA LEU A 75 -7.87 1.45 -4.02
C LEU A 75 -9.24 2.08 -4.36
N LEU A 76 -10.31 1.29 -4.37
CA LEU A 76 -11.69 1.76 -4.53
C LEU A 76 -12.02 2.86 -3.51
N GLU A 77 -11.80 2.63 -2.21
CA GLU A 77 -12.04 3.62 -1.16
C GLU A 77 -11.27 4.94 -1.39
N VAL A 78 -9.99 4.83 -1.74
CA VAL A 78 -9.14 6.00 -2.01
C VAL A 78 -9.64 6.77 -3.22
N ILE A 79 -10.01 6.08 -4.31
CA ILE A 79 -10.59 6.72 -5.50
C ILE A 79 -11.90 7.42 -5.14
N LYS A 80 -12.82 6.70 -4.48
CA LYS A 80 -14.14 7.25 -4.12
C LYS A 80 -14.07 8.41 -3.14
N SER A 81 -13.08 8.45 -2.26
CA SER A 81 -12.89 9.57 -1.34
C SER A 81 -12.55 10.86 -2.06
N LYS A 82 -11.78 10.81 -3.15
CA LYS A 82 -11.33 11.99 -3.90
C LYS A 82 -12.16 12.26 -5.15
N TYR A 83 -12.64 11.21 -5.80
CA TYR A 83 -13.40 11.22 -7.05
C TYR A 83 -14.69 10.40 -6.90
N PRO A 84 -15.68 10.86 -6.11
CA PRO A 84 -16.86 10.07 -5.77
C PRO A 84 -17.73 9.69 -7.00
N THR A 85 -17.66 10.49 -8.06
CA THR A 85 -18.40 10.26 -9.29
C THR A 85 -17.66 9.37 -10.30
N LEU A 86 -16.39 9.03 -10.07
CA LEU A 86 -15.62 8.13 -10.92
C LEU A 86 -16.03 6.68 -10.63
N PRO A 87 -16.68 5.97 -11.58
CA PRO A 87 -17.06 4.59 -11.39
C PRO A 87 -15.85 3.66 -11.28
N VAL A 88 -15.94 2.76 -10.30
CA VAL A 88 -14.90 1.74 -10.06
C VAL A 88 -15.55 0.36 -10.05
N ILE A 89 -15.09 -0.49 -10.95
CA ILE A 89 -15.49 -1.90 -11.07
C ILE A 89 -14.38 -2.76 -10.47
N VAL A 90 -14.73 -3.64 -9.54
CA VAL A 90 -13.78 -4.54 -8.89
C VAL A 90 -13.86 -5.93 -9.53
N ILE A 91 -12.72 -6.46 -9.93
CA ILE A 91 -12.55 -7.81 -10.44
C ILE A 91 -11.95 -8.68 -9.34
N THR A 92 -12.47 -9.88 -9.13
CA THR A 92 -11.97 -10.82 -8.12
C THR A 92 -11.66 -12.18 -8.70
N GLY A 93 -10.55 -12.79 -8.24
CA GLY A 93 -10.18 -14.16 -8.57
C GLY A 93 -10.80 -15.20 -7.65
N TYR A 94 -10.57 -16.48 -7.97
CA TYR A 94 -10.94 -17.60 -7.12
C TYR A 94 -10.24 -17.52 -5.74
N GLY A 95 -11.01 -17.73 -4.67
CA GLY A 95 -10.46 -17.79 -3.31
C GLY A 95 -10.47 -16.46 -2.54
N THR A 96 -10.99 -15.38 -3.13
CA THR A 96 -11.30 -14.16 -2.35
C THR A 96 -12.70 -14.29 -1.77
N GLU A 97 -12.83 -14.20 -0.44
CA GLU A 97 -14.14 -14.22 0.25
C GLU A 97 -14.94 -12.91 0.06
N VAL A 98 -14.44 -11.98 -0.78
CA VAL A 98 -15.09 -10.69 -1.02
C VAL A 98 -16.33 -10.87 -1.86
N THR A 99 -17.43 -10.36 -1.35
CA THR A 99 -18.74 -10.43 -1.97
C THR A 99 -19.10 -9.14 -2.72
N ALA A 100 -20.05 -9.24 -3.63
CA ALA A 100 -20.63 -8.06 -4.29
C ALA A 100 -21.20 -7.05 -3.26
N ASP A 101 -21.71 -7.54 -2.13
CA ASP A 101 -22.25 -6.71 -1.05
C ASP A 101 -21.15 -5.87 -0.38
N GLU A 102 -19.95 -6.42 -0.19
CA GLU A 102 -18.82 -5.67 0.35
C GLU A 102 -18.30 -4.59 -0.60
N VAL A 103 -18.25 -4.88 -1.90
CA VAL A 103 -17.91 -3.88 -2.92
C VAL A 103 -18.94 -2.75 -2.92
N THR A 104 -20.22 -3.09 -2.86
CA THR A 104 -21.32 -2.12 -2.80
C THR A 104 -21.29 -1.28 -1.51
N ALA A 105 -21.01 -1.91 -0.36
CA ALA A 105 -20.87 -1.22 0.93
C ALA A 105 -19.74 -0.17 0.93
N ARG A 106 -18.72 -0.37 0.07
CA ARG A 106 -17.61 0.58 -0.14
C ARG A 106 -17.80 1.50 -1.35
N HIS A 107 -19.05 1.65 -1.81
CA HIS A 107 -19.43 2.50 -2.94
C HIS A 107 -18.84 2.08 -4.30
N GLY A 108 -18.50 0.81 -4.47
CA GLY A 108 -18.16 0.24 -5.78
C GLY A 108 -19.37 0.22 -6.70
N ASP A 109 -19.13 0.48 -8.00
CA ASP A 109 -20.19 0.62 -8.99
C ASP A 109 -20.44 -0.68 -9.77
N GLY A 110 -19.50 -1.62 -9.68
CA GLY A 110 -19.62 -2.92 -10.32
C GLY A 110 -18.68 -3.95 -9.72
N TYR A 111 -19.02 -5.20 -9.92
CA TYR A 111 -18.28 -6.36 -9.45
C TYR A 111 -18.33 -7.46 -10.51
N LEU A 112 -17.18 -8.12 -10.75
CA LEU A 112 -17.09 -9.25 -11.68
C LEU A 112 -16.10 -10.29 -11.14
N SER A 113 -16.47 -11.58 -11.17
CA SER A 113 -15.58 -12.65 -10.73
C SER A 113 -14.89 -13.33 -11.92
N LYS A 114 -13.56 -13.56 -11.78
CA LYS A 114 -12.77 -14.35 -12.74
C LYS A 114 -13.20 -15.84 -12.66
N PRO A 115 -13.29 -16.59 -13.78
CA PRO A 115 -13.05 -16.16 -15.15
C PRO A 115 -14.26 -15.46 -15.77
N PHE A 116 -14.03 -14.44 -16.59
CA PHE A 116 -15.06 -13.72 -17.34
C PHE A 116 -14.57 -13.38 -18.76
N LEU A 117 -15.49 -13.05 -19.65
CA LEU A 117 -15.19 -12.59 -21.00
C LEU A 117 -15.18 -11.04 -21.07
N ALA A 118 -14.44 -10.48 -22.02
CA ALA A 118 -14.41 -9.03 -22.23
C ALA A 118 -15.81 -8.45 -22.54
N ASP A 119 -16.67 -9.23 -23.22
CA ASP A 119 -18.06 -8.87 -23.52
C ASP A 119 -18.88 -8.69 -22.23
N GLU A 120 -18.70 -9.57 -21.23
CA GLU A 120 -19.39 -9.47 -19.93
C GLU A 120 -18.98 -8.21 -19.17
N LEU A 121 -17.69 -7.85 -19.24
CA LEU A 121 -17.18 -6.63 -18.63
C LEU A 121 -17.70 -5.40 -19.39
N ALA A 122 -17.75 -5.42 -20.71
CA ALA A 122 -18.35 -4.35 -21.52
C ALA A 122 -19.82 -4.13 -21.14
N ASP A 123 -20.59 -5.20 -20.96
CA ASP A 123 -21.98 -5.14 -20.51
C ASP A 123 -22.12 -4.49 -19.11
N VAL A 124 -21.16 -4.71 -18.21
CA VAL A 124 -21.13 -4.05 -16.91
C VAL A 124 -20.86 -2.54 -17.07
N LEU A 125 -19.86 -2.17 -17.89
CA LEU A 125 -19.53 -0.77 -18.16
C LEU A 125 -20.66 0.01 -18.82
N GLU A 126 -21.46 -0.64 -19.68
CA GLU A 126 -22.60 0.00 -20.32
C GLU A 126 -23.76 0.27 -19.35
N LYS A 127 -23.91 -0.55 -18.32
CA LYS A 127 -24.95 -0.40 -17.28
C LYS A 127 -24.60 0.65 -16.24
N VAL A 128 -23.32 0.92 -16.06
CA VAL A 128 -22.81 1.92 -15.10
C VAL A 128 -22.73 3.29 -15.78
N ALA A 129 -23.28 4.32 -15.14
CA ALA A 129 -23.19 5.67 -15.67
C ALA A 129 -21.70 6.15 -15.66
N PRO A 130 -21.18 6.64 -16.81
CA PRO A 130 -19.80 7.13 -16.86
C PRO A 130 -19.61 8.33 -15.94
N ALA A 131 -18.34 8.56 -15.51
CA ALA A 131 -17.98 9.72 -14.72
C ALA A 131 -18.42 11.02 -15.39
N LYS A 132 -19.08 11.89 -14.63
CA LYS A 132 -19.34 13.27 -15.07
C LYS A 132 -18.05 14.08 -14.83
N MET A 133 -17.78 15.03 -15.73
CA MET A 133 -16.68 15.98 -15.57
C MET A 133 -17.01 16.97 -14.41
N ASP A 134 -17.08 16.46 -13.20
CA ASP A 134 -17.08 17.33 -12.04
C ASP A 134 -15.60 17.65 -11.72
N SER A 135 -15.28 18.92 -11.54
CA SER A 135 -13.98 19.29 -11.00
C SER A 135 -13.76 18.50 -9.71
N PRO A 136 -12.52 18.00 -9.45
CA PRO A 136 -12.25 17.34 -8.17
C PRO A 136 -12.81 18.24 -7.09
N GLN A 137 -13.74 17.72 -6.29
CA GLN A 137 -14.13 18.45 -5.11
C GLN A 137 -12.82 18.74 -4.39
N ALA A 138 -12.51 20.03 -4.20
CA ALA A 138 -11.46 20.41 -3.29
C ALA A 138 -11.87 19.75 -1.97
N ILE A 139 -11.32 18.58 -1.71
CA ILE A 139 -11.41 17.98 -0.40
C ILE A 139 -10.75 19.04 0.45
N ALA A 140 -11.58 19.75 1.24
CA ALA A 140 -11.05 20.43 2.41
C ALA A 140 -10.14 19.36 3.02
N GLU A 141 -8.80 19.60 3.02
CA GLU A 141 -7.83 18.65 3.57
C GLU A 141 -8.49 18.08 4.81
N PRO A 142 -8.79 16.78 4.89
CA PRO A 142 -9.51 16.28 6.04
C PRO A 142 -8.61 16.69 7.17
N ALA A 143 -9.12 17.61 8.02
CA ALA A 143 -8.38 18.19 9.14
C ALA A 143 -7.68 16.98 9.72
N LEU A 144 -6.34 16.89 9.59
CA LEU A 144 -5.51 15.71 9.83
C LEU A 144 -6.07 15.02 11.06
N LYS A 145 -6.99 14.06 10.84
CA LYS A 145 -7.44 13.23 11.95
C LYS A 145 -6.14 12.67 12.45
N THR A 146 -5.77 13.00 13.66
CA THR A 146 -4.53 12.57 14.29
C THR A 146 -4.56 11.04 14.33
N SER A 147 -4.25 10.45 13.18
CA SER A 147 -4.17 9.01 13.06
C SER A 147 -2.85 8.58 13.68
N VAL A 148 -2.89 7.49 14.40
CA VAL A 148 -1.73 6.86 15.00
C VAL A 148 -1.46 5.56 14.27
N SER A 149 -0.18 5.24 14.07
CA SER A 149 0.25 4.04 13.38
C SER A 149 1.09 3.16 14.28
N ALA A 150 1.14 1.88 13.97
CA ALA A 150 2.00 0.94 14.67
C ALA A 150 2.44 -0.19 13.74
N TYR A 151 3.66 -0.65 13.93
CA TYR A 151 4.11 -1.91 13.36
C TYR A 151 3.71 -3.09 14.24
N ALA A 152 3.34 -4.20 13.62
CA ALA A 152 3.19 -5.49 14.26
C ALA A 152 3.99 -6.53 13.47
N MET A 153 4.99 -7.12 14.12
CA MET A 153 5.76 -8.25 13.59
C MET A 153 5.14 -9.52 14.15
N ILE A 154 4.74 -10.42 13.27
CA ILE A 154 3.96 -11.62 13.59
C ILE A 154 4.80 -12.85 13.28
N LYS A 155 4.86 -13.75 14.26
CA LYS A 155 5.36 -15.11 14.11
C LYS A 155 4.19 -16.08 14.10
N VAL A 156 4.12 -16.90 13.07
CA VAL A 156 3.12 -17.98 12.95
C VAL A 156 3.68 -19.24 13.62
N LYS A 157 2.81 -20.04 14.22
CA LYS A 157 3.16 -21.30 14.87
C LYS A 157 3.83 -22.25 13.87
N GLU A 158 4.73 -23.06 14.36
CA GLU A 158 5.33 -24.12 13.55
C GLU A 158 4.25 -25.09 13.01
N GLY A 159 4.23 -25.28 11.69
CA GLY A 159 3.17 -26.04 11.00
C GLY A 159 1.85 -25.29 10.78
N GLY A 160 1.76 -24.03 11.21
CA GLY A 160 0.59 -23.17 10.92
C GLY A 160 0.55 -22.70 9.48
N ASP A 161 -0.63 -22.34 9.02
CA ASP A 161 -0.85 -21.82 7.65
C ASP A 161 -0.57 -20.30 7.59
N VAL A 162 0.67 -19.95 7.20
CA VAL A 162 1.11 -18.56 7.05
C VAL A 162 0.27 -17.81 6.03
N LEU A 163 -0.13 -18.47 4.93
CA LEU A 163 -0.90 -17.82 3.86
C LEU A 163 -2.32 -17.49 4.34
N SER A 164 -2.97 -18.40 5.08
CA SER A 164 -4.28 -18.15 5.69
C SER A 164 -4.23 -16.99 6.69
N VAL A 165 -3.19 -16.94 7.54
CA VAL A 165 -2.98 -15.83 8.49
C VAL A 165 -2.74 -14.53 7.74
N PHE A 166 -1.87 -14.54 6.72
CA PHE A 166 -1.57 -13.38 5.89
C PHE A 166 -2.83 -12.82 5.24
N ASN A 167 -3.63 -13.65 4.59
CA ASN A 167 -4.87 -13.21 3.93
C ASN A 167 -5.84 -12.55 4.90
N LYS A 168 -6.06 -13.15 6.09
CA LYS A 168 -6.93 -12.56 7.11
C LYS A 168 -6.45 -11.18 7.56
N LEU A 169 -5.15 -11.01 7.71
CA LEU A 169 -4.54 -9.75 8.13
C LEU A 169 -4.54 -8.70 7.01
N TYR A 170 -4.23 -9.13 5.79
CA TYR A 170 -4.15 -8.25 4.62
C TYR A 170 -5.47 -7.53 4.33
N PHE A 171 -6.60 -8.21 4.53
CA PHE A 171 -7.93 -7.66 4.29
C PHE A 171 -8.53 -6.86 5.47
N MET A 172 -7.81 -6.67 6.56
CA MET A 172 -8.30 -5.87 7.69
C MET A 172 -8.29 -4.37 7.38
N ASP A 173 -9.39 -3.68 7.68
CA ASP A 173 -9.58 -2.23 7.40
C ASP A 173 -8.49 -1.32 8.00
N ASN A 174 -7.91 -1.73 9.13
CA ASN A 174 -6.91 -0.95 9.85
C ASN A 174 -5.47 -1.22 9.36
N VAL A 175 -5.28 -2.09 8.37
CA VAL A 175 -3.97 -2.44 7.83
C VAL A 175 -3.64 -1.53 6.65
N LEU A 176 -2.65 -0.67 6.84
CA LEU A 176 -2.10 0.15 5.76
C LEU A 176 -1.17 -0.66 4.86
N TYR A 177 -0.50 -1.64 5.45
CA TYR A 177 0.53 -2.43 4.82
C TYR A 177 0.66 -3.81 5.45
N CYS A 178 0.79 -4.84 4.62
CA CYS A 178 0.98 -6.22 5.05
C CYS A 178 2.01 -6.88 4.13
N ASP A 179 3.14 -7.28 4.69
CA ASP A 179 4.20 -8.00 3.99
C ASP A 179 4.45 -9.35 4.61
N ALA A 180 4.55 -10.37 3.78
CA ALA A 180 5.19 -11.59 4.17
C ALA A 180 6.71 -11.40 4.20
N VAL A 181 7.35 -11.92 5.24
CA VAL A 181 8.79 -11.77 5.44
C VAL A 181 9.45 -13.09 5.82
N ARG A 182 10.77 -13.18 5.66
CA ARG A 182 11.59 -14.30 6.13
C ARG A 182 12.52 -13.86 7.24
N ASN A 183 12.98 -14.82 7.99
CA ASN A 183 13.94 -14.88 9.08
C ASN A 183 13.24 -15.01 10.45
N SER A 184 13.17 -13.93 11.26
CA SER A 184 12.67 -14.02 12.64
C SER A 184 11.16 -13.95 12.78
N PHE A 185 10.47 -13.44 11.77
CA PHE A 185 9.02 -13.28 11.70
C PHE A 185 8.52 -13.75 10.33
N ASP A 186 7.22 -13.91 10.20
CA ASP A 186 6.58 -14.38 8.98
C ASP A 186 5.78 -13.26 8.30
N ILE A 187 5.27 -12.29 9.09
CA ILE A 187 4.47 -11.17 8.56
C ILE A 187 4.86 -9.88 9.30
N VAL A 188 4.93 -8.79 8.55
CA VAL A 188 5.02 -7.42 9.08
C VAL A 188 3.80 -6.64 8.65
N LEU A 189 3.13 -6.01 9.60
CA LEU A 189 2.00 -5.11 9.39
C LEU A 189 2.39 -3.68 9.74
N LEU A 190 1.87 -2.72 8.98
CA LEU A 190 1.69 -1.34 9.41
C LEU A 190 0.21 -1.09 9.62
N LEU A 191 -0.19 -0.82 10.84
CA LEU A 191 -1.56 -0.56 11.27
C LEU A 191 -1.80 0.93 11.43
N ASN A 192 -3.07 1.34 11.25
CA ASN A 192 -3.51 2.71 11.49
C ASN A 192 -4.84 2.71 12.24
N ALA A 193 -5.00 3.66 13.16
CA ALA A 193 -6.25 3.89 13.88
C ALA A 193 -6.38 5.36 14.30
N SER A 194 -7.55 5.75 14.79
CA SER A 194 -7.80 7.11 15.25
C SER A 194 -7.14 7.40 16.61
N THR A 195 -6.93 6.36 17.43
CA THR A 195 -6.34 6.49 18.77
C THR A 195 -5.40 5.33 19.10
N PRO A 196 -4.44 5.51 20.04
CA PRO A 196 -3.61 4.42 20.55
C PRO A 196 -4.44 3.28 21.18
N ALA A 197 -5.51 3.62 21.89
CA ALA A 197 -6.38 2.61 22.51
C ALA A 197 -7.08 1.73 21.47
N GLU A 198 -7.45 2.29 20.33
CA GLU A 198 -8.00 1.54 19.20
C GLU A 198 -6.96 0.59 18.59
N LEU A 199 -5.70 1.03 18.41
CA LEU A 199 -4.61 0.15 17.98
C LEU A 199 -4.41 -1.01 18.96
N ASP A 200 -4.35 -0.73 20.27
CA ASP A 200 -4.22 -1.76 21.29
C ASP A 200 -5.40 -2.74 21.24
N HIS A 201 -6.62 -2.24 21.05
CA HIS A 201 -7.81 -3.08 20.89
C HIS A 201 -7.69 -4.01 19.68
N ILE A 202 -7.30 -3.48 18.51
CA ILE A 202 -7.11 -4.28 17.29
C ILE A 202 -6.08 -5.39 17.52
N ILE A 203 -4.93 -5.07 18.12
CA ILE A 203 -3.89 -6.06 18.41
C ILE A 203 -4.42 -7.17 19.33
N GLN A 204 -5.14 -6.83 20.41
CA GLN A 204 -5.57 -7.81 21.40
C GLN A 204 -6.77 -8.65 20.93
N THR A 205 -7.71 -8.05 20.19
CA THR A 205 -8.98 -8.70 19.86
C THR A 205 -9.05 -9.28 18.46
N LYS A 206 -8.30 -8.72 17.50
CA LYS A 206 -8.36 -9.17 16.11
C LYS A 206 -7.10 -9.93 15.67
N ILE A 207 -5.91 -9.53 16.15
CA ILE A 207 -4.66 -10.14 15.70
C ILE A 207 -4.25 -11.28 16.61
N LYS A 208 -4.06 -11.03 17.90
CA LYS A 208 -3.62 -12.08 18.86
C LYS A 208 -4.61 -13.22 19.07
N THR A 209 -5.86 -13.05 18.67
CA THR A 209 -6.89 -14.09 18.75
C THR A 209 -6.87 -15.07 17.59
N LEU A 210 -6.10 -14.81 16.53
CA LEU A 210 -5.93 -15.74 15.42
C LEU A 210 -5.20 -17.00 15.92
N THR A 211 -5.73 -18.18 15.60
CA THR A 211 -5.32 -19.46 16.19
C THR A 211 -3.88 -19.86 15.90
N ASP A 212 -3.36 -19.46 14.74
CA ASP A 212 -2.05 -19.87 14.26
C ASP A 212 -0.92 -18.89 14.61
N ILE A 213 -1.23 -17.81 15.34
CA ILE A 213 -0.21 -16.85 15.78
C ILE A 213 0.48 -17.38 17.05
N GLU A 214 1.83 -17.39 16.99
CA GLU A 214 2.72 -17.72 18.10
C GLU A 214 3.11 -16.47 18.88
N GLU A 215 3.61 -15.45 18.19
CA GLU A 215 4.12 -14.21 18.79
C GLU A 215 3.67 -12.99 17.98
N VAL A 216 3.36 -11.90 18.67
CA VAL A 216 3.14 -10.57 18.09
C VAL A 216 4.01 -9.57 18.82
N ILE A 217 4.96 -8.96 18.13
CA ILE A 217 5.71 -7.81 18.64
C ILE A 217 5.06 -6.54 18.09
N TYR A 218 4.58 -5.71 19.00
CA TYR A 218 3.86 -4.49 18.71
C TYR A 218 4.74 -3.27 18.99
N CYS A 219 4.92 -2.39 18.00
CA CYS A 219 5.76 -1.20 18.05
C CYS A 219 5.00 0.03 17.55
N PRO A 220 4.34 0.80 18.44
CA PRO A 220 3.71 2.06 18.08
C PRO A 220 4.71 3.03 17.43
N VAL A 221 4.32 3.64 16.30
CA VAL A 221 5.11 4.69 15.67
C VAL A 221 5.05 5.95 16.54
N ALA A 222 6.19 6.60 16.67
CA ALA A 222 6.34 7.84 17.43
C ALA A 222 7.04 8.89 16.57
N LYS A 223 6.74 10.16 16.81
CA LYS A 223 7.54 11.23 16.19
C LYS A 223 8.91 11.26 16.83
N PRO A 224 10.00 11.36 16.04
CA PRO A 224 11.33 11.51 16.60
C PRO A 224 11.41 12.81 17.40
N LYS A 225 12.11 12.77 18.52
CA LYS A 225 12.44 13.97 19.28
C LYS A 225 13.85 14.37 18.88
N LEU A 226 13.97 15.22 17.89
CA LEU A 226 15.24 15.71 17.36
C LEU A 226 15.48 17.15 17.81
N GLU A 227 16.73 17.58 17.78
CA GLU A 227 17.10 18.97 17.92
C GLU A 227 16.47 19.81 16.78
N ALA A 228 16.07 21.05 17.08
CA ALA A 228 15.30 21.87 16.17
C ALA A 228 15.94 22.00 14.77
N GLY A 229 17.24 22.25 14.70
CA GLY A 229 17.95 22.39 13.42
C GLY A 229 17.97 21.10 12.58
N ILE A 230 18.06 19.94 13.21
CA ILE A 230 17.99 18.63 12.53
C ILE A 230 16.58 18.37 12.03
N GLN A 231 15.56 18.69 12.84
CA GLN A 231 14.16 18.51 12.46
C GLN A 231 13.80 19.37 11.24
N ASP A 232 14.24 20.63 11.19
CA ASP A 232 13.98 21.53 10.07
C ASP A 232 14.64 20.99 8.78
N PHE A 233 15.87 20.51 8.88
CA PHE A 233 16.56 19.91 7.74
C PHE A 233 15.86 18.66 7.21
N ILE A 234 15.36 17.79 8.08
CA ILE A 234 14.56 16.61 7.69
C ILE A 234 13.26 17.03 7.01
N ASN A 235 12.55 17.99 7.58
CA ASN A 235 11.29 18.50 7.02
C ASN A 235 11.50 19.08 5.61
N ASP A 236 12.59 19.79 5.37
CA ASP A 236 12.91 20.34 4.06
C ASP A 236 13.33 19.24 3.06
N TYR A 237 14.05 18.24 3.51
CA TYR A 237 14.42 17.08 2.70
C TYR A 237 13.18 16.26 2.30
N GLU A 238 12.24 16.02 3.23
CA GLU A 238 10.96 15.35 2.95
C GLU A 238 10.17 16.06 1.85
N LYS A 239 10.08 17.39 1.94
CA LYS A 239 9.40 18.21 0.91
C LYS A 239 10.09 18.08 -0.46
N GLN A 240 11.42 18.16 -0.51
CA GLN A 240 12.19 18.09 -1.76
C GLN A 240 12.11 16.71 -2.41
N LYS A 241 12.18 15.64 -1.63
CA LYS A 241 12.17 14.25 -2.10
C LYS A 241 10.78 13.65 -2.19
N ASN A 242 9.73 14.38 -1.75
CA ASN A 242 8.35 13.90 -1.69
C ASN A 242 8.25 12.54 -0.96
N LEU A 243 8.97 12.41 0.15
CA LEU A 243 8.99 11.19 0.96
C LEU A 243 7.67 11.01 1.72
N SER A 244 7.37 9.78 2.07
CA SER A 244 6.18 9.46 2.85
C SER A 244 6.38 9.88 4.31
N PRO A 245 5.41 10.57 4.95
CA PRO A 245 5.48 10.88 6.37
C PRO A 245 5.61 9.61 7.23
N GLN A 246 6.18 9.77 8.42
CA GLN A 246 6.32 8.66 9.37
C GLN A 246 4.99 7.95 9.64
N GLY A 247 5.02 6.63 9.71
CA GLY A 247 3.84 5.81 9.95
C GLY A 247 2.81 5.82 8.81
N SER A 248 3.17 6.37 7.65
CA SER A 248 2.38 6.29 6.43
C SER A 248 2.90 5.20 5.48
N LYS A 249 2.11 4.85 4.48
CA LYS A 249 2.51 3.86 3.47
C LYS A 249 3.77 4.33 2.73
N PRO A 250 4.87 3.57 2.74
CA PRO A 250 6.10 3.93 2.04
C PRO A 250 5.93 3.78 0.52
N LYS A 251 6.56 4.69 -0.24
CA LYS A 251 6.62 4.63 -1.70
C LYS A 251 7.79 3.73 -2.11
N ARG A 252 7.50 2.53 -2.56
CA ARG A 252 8.51 1.59 -3.07
C ARG A 252 8.87 1.86 -4.53
N VAL A 253 10.12 1.58 -4.88
CA VAL A 253 10.57 1.56 -6.27
C VAL A 253 10.15 0.22 -6.89
N PRO A 254 9.43 0.21 -8.02
CA PRO A 254 9.07 -1.02 -8.71
C PRO A 254 10.29 -1.88 -9.05
N ASN A 255 10.10 -3.19 -9.07
CA ASN A 255 11.14 -4.18 -9.42
C ASN A 255 12.39 -4.18 -8.52
N SER A 256 12.31 -3.59 -7.33
CA SER A 256 13.35 -3.64 -6.32
C SER A 256 12.98 -4.61 -5.21
N LEU A 257 13.96 -5.36 -4.70
CA LEU A 257 13.78 -6.16 -3.51
C LEU A 257 13.66 -5.26 -2.29
N SER A 258 12.78 -5.63 -1.37
CA SER A 258 12.54 -4.87 -0.14
C SER A 258 12.88 -5.70 1.10
N ALA A 259 13.28 -5.02 2.16
CA ALA A 259 13.41 -5.64 3.47
C ALA A 259 13.14 -4.63 4.59
N TYR A 260 12.68 -5.13 5.72
CA TYR A 260 12.63 -4.36 6.95
C TYR A 260 13.92 -4.56 7.75
N VAL A 261 14.42 -3.47 8.33
CA VAL A 261 15.51 -3.51 9.29
C VAL A 261 14.98 -3.01 10.62
N LEU A 262 14.94 -3.91 11.60
CA LEU A 262 14.52 -3.60 12.96
C LEU A 262 15.78 -3.25 13.77
N ILE A 263 15.79 -2.09 14.40
CA ILE A 263 17.01 -1.52 15.01
C ILE A 263 16.77 -1.17 16.47
N GLU A 264 17.71 -1.57 17.31
CA GLU A 264 17.85 -1.13 18.70
C GLU A 264 19.06 -0.19 18.78
N VAL A 265 18.92 0.98 19.41
CA VAL A 265 19.97 2.02 19.48
C VAL A 265 20.26 2.46 20.90
N GLU A 266 21.45 3.01 21.12
CA GLU A 266 21.75 3.78 22.32
C GLU A 266 20.98 5.10 22.31
N LYS A 267 20.02 5.24 23.24
CA LYS A 267 19.10 6.41 23.27
C LYS A 267 19.82 7.75 23.39
N ALA A 268 21.00 7.78 24.06
CA ALA A 268 21.81 8.98 24.20
C ALA A 268 22.36 9.50 22.86
N ARG A 269 22.48 8.62 21.86
CA ARG A 269 23.04 8.93 20.54
C ARG A 269 21.98 8.99 19.43
N PHE A 270 20.71 8.98 19.79
CA PHE A 270 19.62 8.95 18.84
C PHE A 270 19.66 10.11 17.82
N ASN A 271 20.01 11.32 18.27
CA ASN A 271 20.12 12.51 17.40
C ASN A 271 21.22 12.40 16.34
N GLU A 272 22.27 11.60 16.59
CA GLU A 272 23.32 11.32 15.62
C GLU A 272 22.92 10.18 14.69
N ILE A 273 22.33 9.11 15.22
CA ILE A 273 22.00 7.88 14.49
C ILE A 273 20.85 8.10 13.51
N TYR A 274 19.77 8.76 13.96
CA TYR A 274 18.54 8.88 13.16
C TYR A 274 18.77 9.58 11.82
N PRO A 275 19.44 10.76 11.74
CA PRO A 275 19.69 11.41 10.45
C PRO A 275 20.59 10.59 9.53
N ASN A 276 21.61 9.91 10.09
CA ASN A 276 22.50 9.05 9.31
C ASN A 276 21.76 7.89 8.63
N LEU A 277 20.76 7.31 9.30
CA LEU A 277 19.91 6.27 8.73
C LEU A 277 18.89 6.85 7.73
N TYR A 278 18.29 7.98 8.09
CA TYR A 278 17.23 8.62 7.31
C TYR A 278 17.71 9.06 5.92
N PHE A 279 18.95 9.53 5.81
CA PHE A 279 19.52 10.02 4.54
C PHE A 279 20.23 8.95 3.70
N LEU A 280 20.19 7.67 4.07
CA LEU A 280 20.74 6.61 3.22
C LEU A 280 19.84 6.43 1.96
N ASP A 281 20.48 6.43 0.79
CA ASP A 281 19.79 6.34 -0.51
C ASP A 281 18.88 5.11 -0.67
N ASN A 282 19.22 4.02 0.03
CA ASN A 282 18.46 2.78 0.00
C ASN A 282 17.28 2.74 0.97
N VAL A 283 17.11 3.76 1.83
CA VAL A 283 16.05 3.82 2.83
C VAL A 283 14.81 4.46 2.22
N VAL A 284 13.72 3.70 2.19
CA VAL A 284 12.41 4.12 1.69
C VAL A 284 11.57 4.76 2.79
N SER A 285 11.66 4.22 4.02
CA SER A 285 11.09 4.81 5.22
C SER A 285 11.97 4.53 6.43
N CYS A 286 11.95 5.46 7.39
CA CYS A 286 12.67 5.37 8.65
C CYS A 286 11.73 5.82 9.77
N ASP A 287 11.05 4.87 10.39
CA ASP A 287 10.07 5.15 11.43
C ASP A 287 10.66 4.94 12.82
N THR A 288 10.50 5.93 13.68
CA THR A 288 10.77 5.78 15.10
C THR A 288 9.63 5.07 15.79
N THR A 289 9.94 4.16 16.69
CA THR A 289 8.90 3.37 17.36
C THR A 289 9.11 3.33 18.88
N LYS A 290 8.05 2.93 19.57
CA LYS A 290 8.07 2.60 21.00
C LYS A 290 7.91 1.10 21.16
N GLY A 291 8.69 0.49 22.04
CA GLY A 291 8.61 -0.94 22.32
C GLY A 291 9.97 -1.61 22.22
N LYS A 292 10.02 -2.81 21.61
CA LYS A 292 11.21 -3.65 21.53
C LYS A 292 12.29 -3.07 20.62
N TYR A 293 11.90 -2.41 19.54
CA TYR A 293 12.80 -1.77 18.58
C TYR A 293 12.61 -0.26 18.67
N ASP A 294 13.68 0.50 18.46
CA ASP A 294 13.67 1.96 18.49
C ASP A 294 13.37 2.54 17.09
N LEU A 295 13.84 1.85 16.05
CA LEU A 295 13.67 2.23 14.66
C LEU A 295 13.26 1.03 13.81
N ILE A 296 12.40 1.28 12.84
CA ILE A 296 12.04 0.33 11.78
C ILE A 296 12.26 1.02 10.44
N LEU A 297 13.19 0.47 9.66
CA LEU A 297 13.47 0.96 8.31
C LEU A 297 12.85 0.00 7.30
N LEU A 298 12.32 0.54 6.22
CA LEU A 298 12.12 -0.18 4.98
C LEU A 298 13.25 0.21 4.03
N ILE A 299 13.99 -0.77 3.56
CA ILE A 299 15.10 -0.57 2.62
C ILE A 299 14.83 -1.30 1.31
N GLN A 300 15.40 -0.79 0.22
CA GLN A 300 15.32 -1.40 -1.10
C GLN A 300 16.70 -1.53 -1.73
N SER A 301 16.87 -2.61 -2.51
CA SER A 301 18.10 -2.87 -3.27
C SER A 301 17.80 -3.74 -4.50
N ALA A 302 18.74 -3.81 -5.45
CA ALA A 302 18.61 -4.69 -6.61
C ALA A 302 18.77 -6.17 -6.25
N THR A 303 19.56 -6.50 -5.21
CA THR A 303 19.84 -7.88 -4.80
C THR A 303 19.83 -8.04 -3.29
N PHE A 304 19.51 -9.26 -2.81
CA PHE A 304 19.61 -9.58 -1.38
C PHE A 304 21.04 -9.46 -0.82
N ASN A 305 22.06 -9.79 -1.62
CA ASN A 305 23.46 -9.64 -1.19
C ASN A 305 23.85 -8.20 -0.96
N GLU A 306 23.39 -7.27 -1.81
CA GLU A 306 23.59 -5.84 -1.59
C GLU A 306 22.88 -5.35 -0.34
N MET A 307 21.67 -5.87 -0.10
CA MET A 307 20.88 -5.54 1.08
C MET A 307 21.56 -6.00 2.37
N GLU A 308 22.05 -7.24 2.42
CA GLU A 308 22.83 -7.75 3.55
C GLU A 308 24.11 -6.94 3.78
N ARG A 309 24.80 -6.58 2.69
CA ARG A 309 25.99 -5.73 2.77
C ARG A 309 25.66 -4.34 3.30
N LEU A 310 24.57 -3.72 2.81
CA LEU A 310 24.09 -2.41 3.30
C LEU A 310 23.84 -2.46 4.81
N VAL A 311 23.12 -3.49 5.28
CA VAL A 311 22.79 -3.62 6.71
C VAL A 311 24.05 -3.84 7.53
N ARG A 312 24.97 -4.70 7.09
CA ARG A 312 26.21 -5.00 7.84
C ARG A 312 27.20 -3.84 7.83
N GLU A 313 27.45 -3.23 6.66
CA GLU A 313 28.58 -2.32 6.46
C GLU A 313 28.19 -0.84 6.63
N LYS A 314 26.95 -0.47 6.34
CA LYS A 314 26.51 0.93 6.46
C LYS A 314 25.60 1.17 7.66
N ILE A 315 24.64 0.29 7.93
CA ILE A 315 23.72 0.46 9.05
C ILE A 315 24.37 -0.03 10.35
N GLY A 316 24.76 -1.29 10.39
CA GLY A 316 25.29 -1.92 11.61
C GLY A 316 26.65 -1.38 12.07
N SER A 317 27.36 -0.64 11.21
CA SER A 317 28.65 0.03 11.55
C SER A 317 28.46 1.42 12.17
N ILE A 318 27.24 1.96 12.18
CA ILE A 318 26.98 3.25 12.84
C ILE A 318 27.14 3.07 14.34
N ASP A 319 28.02 3.88 14.91
CA ASP A 319 28.32 3.84 16.35
C ASP A 319 27.07 4.21 17.17
N GLY A 320 26.75 3.39 18.19
CA GLY A 320 25.51 3.48 18.95
C GLY A 320 24.36 2.60 18.44
N ILE A 321 24.51 1.89 17.32
CA ILE A 321 23.58 0.81 16.95
C ILE A 321 23.92 -0.43 17.78
N VAL A 322 22.98 -0.87 18.61
CA VAL A 322 23.13 -2.00 19.52
C VAL A 322 22.84 -3.32 18.79
N ARG A 323 21.77 -3.33 17.98
CA ARG A 323 21.34 -4.52 17.26
C ARG A 323 20.57 -4.16 16.00
N THR A 324 20.75 -4.98 14.97
CA THR A 324 19.94 -4.95 13.76
C THR A 324 19.34 -6.33 13.49
N LYS A 325 18.10 -6.37 12.96
CA LYS A 325 17.48 -7.57 12.40
C LYS A 325 16.97 -7.27 11.01
N LEU A 326 17.38 -8.08 10.05
CA LEU A 326 16.93 -7.99 8.67
C LEU A 326 15.78 -8.98 8.43
N LEU A 327 14.67 -8.49 7.88
CA LEU A 327 13.51 -9.26 7.47
C LEU A 327 13.29 -9.04 5.97
N ASN A 328 13.64 -10.03 5.16
CA ASN A 328 13.46 -9.94 3.72
C ASN A 328 11.98 -10.06 3.36
N VAL A 329 11.46 -9.11 2.61
CA VAL A 329 10.09 -9.16 2.07
C VAL A 329 10.04 -10.23 0.98
N MET A 330 8.99 -11.03 1.02
CA MET A 330 8.72 -12.09 0.07
C MET A 330 7.54 -11.72 -0.80
N ASN A 331 7.65 -12.04 -2.07
CA ASN A 331 6.48 -12.08 -2.93
C ASN A 331 5.78 -13.44 -2.73
N LEU A 332 4.65 -13.45 -2.01
CA LEU A 332 3.88 -14.69 -1.76
C LEU A 332 3.30 -15.30 -3.04
N PHE A 333 3.30 -14.56 -4.13
CA PHE A 333 2.76 -15.02 -5.42
C PHE A 333 3.80 -15.70 -6.32
N GLU A 334 5.06 -15.77 -5.87
CA GLU A 334 6.14 -16.53 -6.56
C GLU A 334 6.36 -17.92 -5.93
N MET A 335 5.54 -18.33 -4.98
CA MET A 335 5.52 -19.64 -4.34
C MET A 335 4.35 -20.47 -4.86
#